data_67cef8db529c9b75972b7fccb3ecbe36
#
_entry.id   67cef8db529c9b75972b7fccb3ecbe36
#
_cell.length_a   1.000
_cell.length_b   1.000
_cell.length_c   1.000
_cell.angle_alpha   90.00
_cell.angle_beta   90.00
_cell.angle_gamma   90.00
#
_symmetry.space_group_name_H-M   'P 1'
#
loop_
_entity.id
_entity.type
_entity.pdbx_description
1 polymer ?
#
loop_
_entity_poly.entity_id
_entity_poly.type
_entity_poly.pdbx_seq_one_letter_code
_entity_poly.pdbx_strand_id
1 'polypeptide(L)'
;KVVMITSMPIGDISDMLGTQRSPSSPRDYLQGYLEYARALSAGEFAGTGQLLERLHTDRSDQRRQHYQRHDGFSEIVGEYIRSLGWSAAPASEGDAFGLDFAIENPATGLYAIGIECDAPCHPLLERARAREIWRPSVLRRAIPYLHRVSSQGWYHDGDNERARLRAAIEKALAPSAETHPTAAAEASQ
;
A
#
# COMPACT_ATOMS: atom_id res chain seq x y z
N LYS A 1 -3.20 -1.84 14.00
CA LYS A 1 -3.76 -0.91 14.99
C LYS A 1 -3.08 0.44 14.80
N VAL A 2 -3.84 1.50 14.54
CA VAL A 2 -3.34 2.88 14.46
C VAL A 2 -3.65 3.57 15.79
N VAL A 3 -2.63 4.18 16.40
CA VAL A 3 -2.79 4.99 17.62
C VAL A 3 -2.45 6.41 17.23
N MET A 4 -3.38 7.32 17.47
CA MET A 4 -3.20 8.73 17.18
C MET A 4 -3.11 9.51 18.50
N ILE A 5 -2.04 10.30 18.63
CA ILE A 5 -1.81 11.15 19.81
C ILE A 5 -1.86 12.59 19.31
N THR A 6 -2.76 13.39 19.87
CA THR A 6 -2.89 14.82 19.53
C THR A 6 -2.71 15.66 20.78
N SER A 7 -2.02 16.78 20.64
CA SER A 7 -1.87 17.80 21.68
C SER A 7 -2.92 18.91 21.59
N MET A 8 -3.76 18.89 20.55
CA MET A 8 -4.80 19.90 20.31
C MET A 8 -6.18 19.28 20.51
N PRO A 9 -7.12 19.98 21.18
CA PRO A 9 -8.50 19.56 21.23
C PRO A 9 -9.10 19.56 19.80
N ILE A 10 -9.74 18.46 19.42
CA ILE A 10 -10.31 18.27 18.08
C ILE A 10 -11.42 19.29 17.78
N GLY A 11 -12.10 19.83 18.83
CA GLY A 11 -13.17 20.79 18.71
C GLY A 11 -12.78 22.19 18.23
N ASP A 12 -11.49 22.55 18.27
CA ASP A 12 -11.01 23.87 17.83
C ASP A 12 -10.74 23.94 16.31
N ILE A 13 -10.94 22.85 15.61
CA ILE A 13 -10.71 22.74 14.18
C ILE A 13 -12.07 22.45 13.53
N SER A 14 -12.41 23.16 12.46
CA SER A 14 -13.73 23.08 11.79
C SER A 14 -14.35 21.68 11.70
N ASP A 15 -15.62 21.55 12.02
CA ASP A 15 -16.39 20.30 12.00
C ASP A 15 -16.55 19.77 10.55
N MET A 16 -15.78 18.77 10.17
CA MET A 16 -15.87 18.12 8.87
C MET A 16 -16.92 17.00 8.84
N LEU A 17 -17.26 16.43 10.01
CA LEU A 17 -18.28 15.40 10.13
C LEU A 17 -19.70 16.01 10.01
N GLY A 18 -19.91 17.15 10.68
CA GLY A 18 -21.19 17.87 10.68
C GLY A 18 -21.44 18.70 9.42
N THR A 19 -20.40 19.13 8.72
CA THR A 19 -20.52 19.86 7.46
C THR A 19 -20.38 18.92 6.27
N GLN A 20 -21.34 18.95 5.35
CA GLN A 20 -21.25 18.14 4.11
C GLN A 20 -20.26 18.73 3.09
N ARG A 21 -19.30 19.52 3.52
CA ARG A 21 -18.32 20.19 2.68
C ARG A 21 -17.23 19.19 2.24
N SER A 22 -16.84 19.24 0.98
CA SER A 22 -15.67 18.52 0.48
C SER A 22 -14.36 19.17 0.98
N PRO A 23 -13.34 18.37 1.34
CA PRO A 23 -12.07 18.90 1.79
C PRO A 23 -11.37 19.65 0.64
N SER A 24 -10.93 20.88 0.89
CA SER A 24 -10.26 21.74 -0.11
C SER A 24 -8.79 22.03 0.22
N SER A 25 -8.36 21.73 1.44
CA SER A 25 -7.00 22.01 1.92
C SER A 25 -6.40 20.80 2.64
N PRO A 26 -5.06 20.69 2.74
CA PRO A 26 -4.42 19.64 3.54
C PRO A 26 -4.91 19.61 5.00
N ARG A 27 -5.28 20.76 5.55
CA ARG A 27 -5.84 20.88 6.88
C ARG A 27 -7.19 20.18 7.00
N ASP A 28 -8.05 20.32 6.00
CA ASP A 28 -9.38 19.68 5.97
C ASP A 28 -9.24 18.15 5.97
N TYR A 29 -8.27 17.61 5.21
CA TYR A 29 -7.99 16.16 5.21
C TYR A 29 -7.51 15.66 6.56
N LEU A 30 -6.58 16.38 7.20
CA LEU A 30 -6.10 16.01 8.54
C LEU A 30 -7.26 16.07 9.54
N GLN A 31 -8.05 17.11 9.49
CA GLN A 31 -9.22 17.29 10.36
C GLN A 31 -10.23 16.16 10.17
N GLY A 32 -10.63 15.90 8.93
CA GLY A 32 -11.57 14.81 8.62
C GLY A 32 -11.06 13.46 9.09
N TYR A 33 -9.77 13.20 8.94
CA TYR A 33 -9.17 11.97 9.44
C TYR A 33 -9.18 11.87 10.98
N LEU A 34 -8.91 12.96 11.69
CA LEU A 34 -9.00 13.02 13.15
C LEU A 34 -10.43 12.78 13.66
N GLU A 35 -11.41 13.42 13.03
CA GLU A 35 -12.83 13.25 13.35
C GLU A 35 -13.31 11.81 13.08
N TYR A 36 -12.91 11.26 11.95
CA TYR A 36 -13.18 9.85 11.59
C TYR A 36 -12.62 8.90 12.66
N ALA A 37 -11.35 9.05 13.02
CA ALA A 37 -10.70 8.20 14.02
C ALA A 37 -11.35 8.32 15.40
N ARG A 38 -11.75 9.54 15.79
CA ARG A 38 -12.48 9.79 17.05
C ARG A 38 -13.84 9.12 17.06
N ALA A 39 -14.64 9.31 16.00
CA ALA A 39 -15.95 8.71 15.87
C ALA A 39 -15.90 7.18 15.94
N LEU A 40 -14.94 6.55 15.24
CA LEU A 40 -14.71 5.11 15.35
C LEU A 40 -14.33 4.66 16.77
N SER A 41 -13.51 5.43 17.47
CA SER A 41 -13.09 5.12 18.85
C SER A 41 -14.24 5.26 19.84
N ALA A 42 -15.18 6.17 19.58
CA ALA A 42 -16.38 6.37 20.38
C ALA A 42 -17.54 5.40 20.04
N GLY A 43 -17.40 4.60 18.97
CA GLY A 43 -18.49 3.75 18.48
C GLY A 43 -19.58 4.51 17.71
N GLU A 44 -19.31 5.75 17.31
CA GLU A 44 -20.21 6.61 16.54
C GLU A 44 -20.04 6.37 15.05
N PHE A 45 -20.68 5.34 14.51
CA PHE A 45 -20.50 4.96 13.10
C PHE A 45 -21.35 5.79 12.12
N ALA A 46 -22.32 6.55 12.62
CA ALA A 46 -23.17 7.38 11.78
C ALA A 46 -22.36 8.46 11.04
N GLY A 47 -22.45 8.49 9.73
CA GLY A 47 -21.77 9.47 8.88
C GLY A 47 -20.28 9.23 8.64
N THR A 48 -19.64 8.31 9.36
CA THR A 48 -18.18 8.03 9.17
C THR A 48 -17.88 7.48 7.79
N GLY A 49 -18.73 6.64 7.23
CA GLY A 49 -18.60 6.12 5.86
C GLY A 49 -18.66 7.24 4.82
N GLN A 50 -19.62 8.16 4.95
CA GLN A 50 -19.76 9.30 4.06
C GLN A 50 -18.60 10.29 4.19
N LEU A 51 -18.08 10.50 5.40
CA LEU A 51 -16.88 11.31 5.62
C LEU A 51 -15.67 10.70 4.92
N LEU A 52 -15.47 9.40 5.07
CA LEU A 52 -14.37 8.69 4.43
C LEU A 52 -14.47 8.77 2.89
N GLU A 53 -15.67 8.60 2.35
CA GLU A 53 -15.91 8.73 0.92
C GLU A 53 -15.59 10.14 0.40
N ARG A 54 -16.02 11.18 1.11
CA ARG A 54 -15.67 12.57 0.77
C ARG A 54 -14.17 12.85 0.84
N LEU A 55 -13.46 12.26 1.79
CA LEU A 55 -12.00 12.38 1.90
C LEU A 55 -11.28 11.69 0.73
N HIS A 56 -11.90 10.68 0.14
CA HIS A 56 -11.33 9.94 -0.99
C HIS A 56 -11.71 10.52 -2.37
N THR A 57 -12.91 11.05 -2.54
CA THR A 57 -13.50 11.35 -3.87
C THR A 57 -12.74 12.45 -4.63
N ASP A 58 -12.20 13.46 -3.97
CA ASP A 58 -11.79 14.69 -4.65
C ASP A 58 -10.39 14.66 -5.29
N ARG A 59 -9.54 13.71 -4.94
CA ARG A 59 -8.17 13.60 -5.48
C ARG A 59 -7.89 12.32 -6.24
N SER A 60 -8.70 11.28 -6.02
CA SER A 60 -8.42 9.98 -6.60
C SER A 60 -8.72 9.94 -8.11
N ASP A 61 -9.83 10.55 -8.54
CA ASP A 61 -10.29 10.39 -9.93
C ASP A 61 -9.46 11.19 -10.93
N GLN A 62 -9.08 12.44 -10.62
CA GLN A 62 -8.21 13.22 -11.50
C GLN A 62 -6.76 12.72 -11.52
N ARG A 63 -6.28 12.15 -10.41
CA ARG A 63 -4.93 11.59 -10.34
C ARG A 63 -4.86 10.16 -10.85
N ARG A 64 -5.88 9.33 -10.65
CA ARG A 64 -5.97 7.97 -11.20
C ARG A 64 -5.84 7.98 -12.72
N GLN A 65 -6.51 8.91 -13.43
CA GLN A 65 -6.40 9.02 -14.88
C GLN A 65 -5.01 9.42 -15.37
N HIS A 66 -4.20 10.10 -14.54
CA HIS A 66 -2.88 10.57 -14.95
C HIS A 66 -1.73 9.60 -14.64
N TYR A 67 -1.96 8.62 -13.77
CA TYR A 67 -0.94 7.66 -13.32
C TYR A 67 -1.25 6.19 -13.64
N GLN A 68 -2.33 5.93 -14.35
CA GLN A 68 -2.57 4.59 -14.90
C GLN A 68 -1.51 4.32 -15.96
N ARG A 69 -0.62 3.38 -15.65
CA ARG A 69 0.25 2.79 -16.66
C ARG A 69 -0.59 1.91 -17.58
N HIS A 70 -0.93 2.44 -18.75
CA HIS A 70 -1.55 1.67 -19.83
C HIS A 70 -0.49 1.11 -20.80
N ASP A 71 0.68 0.75 -20.32
CA ASP A 71 1.78 0.29 -21.19
C ASP A 71 1.73 -1.20 -21.50
N GLY A 72 0.74 -1.92 -20.99
CA GLY A 72 0.60 -3.38 -21.19
C GLY A 72 1.70 -4.22 -20.53
N PHE A 73 2.77 -3.59 -20.01
CA PHE A 73 3.88 -4.33 -19.43
C PHE A 73 3.49 -5.04 -18.14
N SER A 74 2.77 -4.36 -17.26
CA SER A 74 2.25 -4.96 -16.04
C SER A 74 1.31 -6.14 -16.31
N GLU A 75 0.49 -6.06 -17.37
CA GLU A 75 -0.37 -7.17 -17.79
C GLU A 75 0.43 -8.41 -18.16
N ILE A 76 1.49 -8.24 -18.98
CA ILE A 76 2.38 -9.32 -19.39
C ILE A 76 3.07 -9.97 -18.18
N VAL A 77 3.53 -9.17 -17.24
CA VAL A 77 4.13 -9.66 -15.98
C VAL A 77 3.10 -10.41 -15.15
N GLY A 78 1.88 -9.87 -15.04
CA GLY A 78 0.77 -10.51 -14.32
C GLY A 78 0.36 -11.86 -14.95
N GLU A 79 0.32 -11.95 -16.28
CA GLU A 79 0.07 -13.21 -16.99
C GLU A 79 1.17 -14.24 -16.72
N TYR A 80 2.43 -13.82 -16.72
CA TYR A 80 3.53 -14.71 -16.38
C TYR A 80 3.42 -15.23 -14.95
N ILE A 81 3.11 -14.37 -13.96
CA ILE A 81 2.92 -14.79 -12.57
C ILE A 81 1.78 -15.82 -12.47
N ARG A 82 0.66 -15.56 -13.13
CA ARG A 82 -0.47 -16.51 -13.18
C ARG A 82 -0.12 -17.83 -13.85
N SER A 83 0.71 -17.80 -14.91
CA SER A 83 1.18 -19.02 -15.58
C SER A 83 2.03 -19.91 -14.69
N LEU A 84 2.66 -19.36 -13.68
CA LEU A 84 3.41 -20.09 -12.64
C LEU A 84 2.51 -20.66 -11.53
N GLY A 85 1.19 -20.41 -11.60
CA GLY A 85 0.22 -20.91 -10.62
C GLY A 85 0.01 -20.00 -9.40
N TRP A 86 0.56 -18.78 -9.39
CA TRP A 86 0.36 -17.84 -8.29
C TRP A 86 -0.76 -16.85 -8.57
N SER A 87 -1.55 -16.56 -7.54
CA SER A 87 -2.54 -15.50 -7.59
C SER A 87 -1.85 -14.14 -7.41
N ALA A 88 -1.83 -13.34 -8.47
CA ALA A 88 -1.36 -11.96 -8.41
C ALA A 88 -2.57 -11.05 -8.27
N ALA A 89 -2.83 -10.55 -7.07
CA ALA A 89 -3.83 -9.51 -6.87
C ALA A 89 -3.24 -8.17 -7.32
N PRO A 90 -3.94 -7.38 -8.16
CA PRO A 90 -3.53 -6.01 -8.41
C PRO A 90 -3.58 -5.25 -7.09
N ALA A 91 -2.47 -4.67 -6.70
CA ALA A 91 -2.42 -3.83 -5.52
C ALA A 91 -2.93 -2.42 -5.89
N SER A 92 -3.50 -1.72 -4.91
CA SER A 92 -4.23 -0.46 -5.09
C SER A 92 -3.56 0.52 -6.05
N GLU A 93 -4.24 0.85 -7.12
CA GLU A 93 -3.77 1.77 -8.15
C GLU A 93 -3.71 3.23 -7.64
N GLY A 94 -2.74 4.00 -8.14
CA GLY A 94 -2.71 5.46 -8.01
C GLY A 94 -2.16 6.03 -6.71
N ASP A 95 -1.70 5.21 -5.79
CA ASP A 95 -1.12 5.61 -4.52
C ASP A 95 0.43 5.65 -4.59
N ALA A 96 1.07 6.52 -3.81
CA ALA A 96 2.53 6.54 -3.64
C ALA A 96 3.09 5.20 -3.09
N PHE A 97 2.26 4.43 -2.42
CA PHE A 97 2.55 3.09 -1.91
C PHE A 97 2.02 1.97 -2.82
N GLY A 98 1.35 2.30 -3.91
CA GLY A 98 0.82 1.34 -4.87
C GLY A 98 1.91 0.39 -5.38
N LEU A 99 1.54 -0.88 -5.52
CA LEU A 99 2.32 -1.93 -6.15
C LEU A 99 1.53 -2.40 -7.36
N ASP A 100 2.22 -2.93 -8.37
CA ASP A 100 1.50 -3.52 -9.51
C ASP A 100 0.83 -4.82 -9.08
N PHE A 101 1.54 -5.66 -8.30
CA PHE A 101 0.99 -6.91 -7.77
C PHE A 101 1.44 -7.17 -6.33
N ALA A 102 0.61 -7.92 -5.60
CA ALA A 102 0.96 -8.51 -4.33
C ALA A 102 0.60 -9.99 -4.34
N ILE A 103 1.50 -10.84 -3.86
CA ILE A 103 1.29 -12.28 -3.73
C ILE A 103 1.16 -12.65 -2.26
N GLU A 104 0.05 -13.30 -1.95
CA GLU A 104 -0.29 -13.75 -0.61
C GLU A 104 0.37 -15.11 -0.31
N ASN A 105 0.87 -15.26 0.90
CA ASN A 105 1.31 -16.57 1.39
C ASN A 105 0.08 -17.39 1.82
N PRO A 106 -0.23 -18.50 1.15
CA PRO A 106 -1.41 -19.29 1.45
C PRO A 106 -1.42 -19.90 2.85
N ALA A 107 -0.24 -20.02 3.49
CA ALA A 107 -0.15 -20.57 4.84
C ALA A 107 -0.50 -19.54 5.93
N THR A 108 -0.31 -18.25 5.67
CA THR A 108 -0.50 -17.18 6.66
C THR A 108 -1.63 -16.21 6.31
N GLY A 109 -2.08 -16.18 5.06
CA GLY A 109 -3.04 -15.19 4.56
C GLY A 109 -2.49 -13.76 4.52
N LEU A 110 -1.17 -13.58 4.62
CA LEU A 110 -0.52 -12.28 4.56
C LEU A 110 0.26 -12.13 3.25
N TYR A 111 0.42 -10.91 2.79
CA TYR A 111 1.25 -10.64 1.62
C TYR A 111 2.72 -10.99 1.90
N ALA A 112 3.26 -11.89 1.08
CA ALA A 112 4.65 -12.32 1.16
C ALA A 112 5.57 -11.41 0.35
N ILE A 113 5.14 -11.01 -0.85
CA ILE A 113 5.96 -10.21 -1.76
C ILE A 113 5.09 -9.20 -2.52
N GLY A 114 5.61 -7.99 -2.65
CA GLY A 114 5.10 -6.95 -3.54
C GLY A 114 5.96 -6.86 -4.79
N ILE A 115 5.34 -6.72 -5.95
CA ILE A 115 5.99 -6.67 -7.26
C ILE A 115 5.71 -5.32 -7.89
N GLU A 116 6.75 -4.68 -8.39
CA GLU A 116 6.73 -3.42 -9.11
C GLU A 116 7.21 -3.63 -10.54
N CYS A 117 6.45 -3.17 -11.50
CA CYS A 117 6.83 -3.11 -12.91
C CYS A 117 7.48 -1.75 -13.18
N ASP A 118 8.80 -1.74 -13.32
CA ASP A 118 9.63 -0.52 -13.41
C ASP A 118 9.58 0.39 -12.15
N ALA A 119 10.12 1.60 -12.27
CA ALA A 119 10.09 2.55 -11.16
C ALA A 119 8.70 3.17 -11.01
N PRO A 120 8.17 3.30 -9.80
CA PRO A 120 6.87 3.89 -9.57
C PRO A 120 6.84 5.36 -10.00
N CYS A 121 5.81 5.72 -10.77
CA CYS A 121 5.58 7.09 -11.27
C CYS A 121 4.54 7.80 -10.40
N HIS A 122 4.97 8.42 -9.30
CA HIS A 122 4.09 9.23 -8.46
C HIS A 122 4.79 10.54 -8.07
N PRO A 123 4.11 11.72 -8.03
CA PRO A 123 4.75 12.99 -7.71
C PRO A 123 5.50 13.03 -6.38
N LEU A 124 5.00 12.35 -5.36
CA LEU A 124 5.69 12.23 -4.08
C LEU A 124 6.99 11.40 -4.16
N LEU A 125 7.18 10.67 -5.25
CA LEU A 125 8.32 9.79 -5.50
C LEU A 125 9.28 10.34 -6.56
N GLU A 126 9.15 11.59 -6.97
CA GLU A 126 10.08 12.24 -7.90
C GLU A 126 11.52 12.24 -7.39
N ARG A 127 11.69 12.45 -6.08
CA ARG A 127 13.02 12.38 -5.46
C ARG A 127 13.45 10.93 -5.28
N ALA A 128 14.66 10.61 -5.77
CA ALA A 128 15.24 9.27 -5.64
C ALA A 128 15.21 8.75 -4.18
N ARG A 129 15.49 9.61 -3.20
CA ARG A 129 15.42 9.22 -1.78
C ARG A 129 14.02 8.76 -1.34
N ALA A 130 12.97 9.43 -1.83
CA ALA A 130 11.59 9.04 -1.54
C ALA A 130 11.25 7.69 -2.17
N ARG A 131 11.68 7.48 -3.41
CA ARG A 131 11.40 6.27 -4.19
C ARG A 131 12.22 5.06 -3.74
N GLU A 132 13.53 5.25 -3.51
CA GLU A 132 14.46 4.13 -3.30
C GLU A 132 14.74 3.81 -1.82
N ILE A 133 14.47 4.74 -0.91
CA ILE A 133 14.75 4.56 0.53
C ILE A 133 13.47 4.59 1.35
N TRP A 134 12.76 5.72 1.30
CA TRP A 134 11.62 5.93 2.19
C TRP A 134 10.45 4.98 1.88
N ARG A 135 9.99 4.94 0.63
CA ARG A 135 8.86 4.09 0.24
C ARG A 135 9.11 2.61 0.52
N PRO A 136 10.24 2.00 0.11
CA PRO A 136 10.53 0.60 0.42
C PRO A 136 10.61 0.33 1.93
N SER A 137 11.13 1.25 2.72
CA SER A 137 11.22 1.08 4.18
C SER A 137 9.84 1.07 4.85
N VAL A 138 8.88 1.80 4.32
CA VAL A 138 7.50 1.80 4.81
C VAL A 138 6.77 0.53 4.34
N LEU A 139 6.88 0.20 3.06
CA LEU A 139 6.23 -0.98 2.49
C LEU A 139 6.65 -2.29 3.16
N ARG A 140 7.94 -2.44 3.49
CA ARG A 140 8.46 -3.64 4.16
C ARG A 140 7.90 -3.90 5.54
N ARG A 141 7.21 -2.94 6.15
CA ARG A 141 6.47 -3.16 7.40
C ARG A 141 5.20 -3.98 7.20
N ALA A 142 4.62 -3.91 6.01
CA ALA A 142 3.41 -4.65 5.66
C ALA A 142 3.71 -5.83 4.73
N ILE A 143 4.70 -5.68 3.84
CA ILE A 143 5.10 -6.68 2.84
C ILE A 143 6.61 -6.89 2.98
N PRO A 144 7.07 -8.04 3.50
CA PRO A 144 8.47 -8.27 3.84
C PRO A 144 9.41 -8.17 2.65
N TYR A 145 8.98 -8.63 1.48
CA TYR A 145 9.77 -8.65 0.27
C TYR A 145 9.20 -7.73 -0.79
N LEU A 146 10.07 -6.98 -1.46
CA LEU A 146 9.73 -6.16 -2.62
C LEU A 146 10.65 -6.55 -3.77
N HIS A 147 10.10 -6.79 -4.93
CA HIS A 147 10.84 -7.10 -6.15
C HIS A 147 10.43 -6.16 -7.28
N ARG A 148 11.41 -5.62 -7.99
CA ARG A 148 11.19 -4.79 -9.15
C ARG A 148 11.54 -5.55 -10.41
N VAL A 149 10.58 -5.63 -11.33
CA VAL A 149 10.74 -6.18 -12.67
C VAL A 149 11.05 -5.04 -13.62
N SER A 150 12.16 -5.13 -14.35
CA SER A 150 12.56 -4.13 -15.32
C SER A 150 11.99 -4.44 -16.70
N SER A 151 11.28 -3.50 -17.32
CA SER A 151 10.83 -3.63 -18.71
C SER A 151 12.01 -3.77 -19.67
N GLN A 152 13.10 -3.04 -19.43
CA GLN A 152 14.32 -3.19 -20.21
C GLN A 152 14.90 -4.61 -20.08
N GLY A 153 15.02 -5.15 -18.87
CA GLY A 153 15.48 -6.52 -18.64
C GLY A 153 14.56 -7.54 -19.28
N TRP A 154 13.25 -7.34 -19.16
CA TRP A 154 12.23 -8.23 -19.71
C TRP A 154 12.30 -8.40 -21.23
N TYR A 155 12.55 -7.31 -21.96
CA TYR A 155 12.60 -7.32 -23.42
C TYR A 155 14.00 -7.63 -24.00
N HIS A 156 15.09 -7.39 -23.24
CA HIS A 156 16.45 -7.64 -23.69
C HIS A 156 17.00 -9.00 -23.24
N ASP A 157 16.66 -9.42 -22.01
CA ASP A 157 17.11 -10.68 -21.40
C ASP A 157 15.96 -11.30 -20.60
N GLY A 158 14.87 -11.60 -21.30
CA GLY A 158 13.62 -12.02 -20.69
C GLY A 158 13.70 -13.30 -19.87
N ASP A 159 14.53 -14.25 -20.26
CA ASP A 159 14.66 -15.51 -19.52
C ASP A 159 15.32 -15.29 -18.15
N ASN A 160 16.33 -14.44 -18.10
CA ASN A 160 16.98 -14.08 -16.83
C ASN A 160 16.03 -13.27 -15.93
N GLU A 161 15.31 -12.29 -16.48
CA GLU A 161 14.39 -11.46 -15.69
C GLU A 161 13.21 -12.29 -15.16
N ARG A 162 12.68 -13.22 -15.96
CA ARG A 162 11.66 -14.18 -15.51
C ARG A 162 12.18 -15.12 -14.43
N ALA A 163 13.42 -15.63 -14.59
CA ALA A 163 14.05 -16.48 -13.60
C ALA A 163 14.26 -15.72 -12.25
N ARG A 164 14.68 -14.45 -12.32
CA ARG A 164 14.85 -13.58 -11.14
C ARG A 164 13.52 -13.35 -10.43
N LEU A 165 12.46 -13.04 -11.17
CA LEU A 165 11.13 -12.84 -10.61
C LEU A 165 10.63 -14.11 -9.92
N ARG A 166 10.73 -15.25 -10.63
CA ARG A 166 10.34 -16.55 -10.07
C ARG A 166 11.10 -16.88 -8.78
N ALA A 167 12.41 -16.76 -8.79
CA ALA A 167 13.25 -17.00 -7.61
C ALA A 167 12.90 -16.08 -6.43
N ALA A 168 12.57 -14.81 -6.70
CA ALA A 168 12.14 -13.87 -5.67
C ALA A 168 10.81 -14.29 -5.02
N ILE A 169 9.85 -14.75 -5.81
CA ILE A 169 8.55 -15.24 -5.31
C ILE A 169 8.74 -16.53 -4.51
N GLU A 170 9.48 -17.51 -5.04
CA GLU A 170 9.77 -18.77 -4.35
C GLU A 170 10.47 -18.53 -3.01
N LYS A 171 11.44 -17.60 -2.98
CA LYS A 171 12.13 -17.21 -1.75
C LYS A 171 11.18 -16.57 -0.73
N ALA A 172 10.26 -15.73 -1.17
CA ALA A 172 9.33 -15.04 -0.29
C ALA A 172 8.27 -16.00 0.29
N LEU A 173 7.90 -17.04 -0.47
CA LEU A 173 6.93 -18.05 -0.06
C LEU A 173 7.57 -19.21 0.70
N ALA A 174 8.91 -19.32 0.69
CA ALA A 174 9.59 -20.35 1.46
C ALA A 174 9.26 -20.22 2.95
N PRO A 175 9.03 -21.33 3.67
CA PRO A 175 8.77 -21.28 5.10
C PRO A 175 9.95 -20.61 5.80
N SER A 176 9.69 -19.48 6.47
CA SER A 176 10.70 -18.77 7.25
C SER A 176 11.17 -19.69 8.38
N ALA A 177 12.44 -20.07 8.38
CA ALA A 177 13.08 -20.83 9.46
C ALA A 177 13.28 -19.97 10.74
N GLU A 178 12.73 -18.76 10.80
CA GLU A 178 12.83 -17.90 11.97
C GLU A 178 11.50 -17.84 12.72
N THR A 179 11.44 -18.63 13.78
CA THR A 179 10.53 -18.47 14.91
C THR A 179 10.58 -17.02 15.42
N HIS A 180 9.48 -16.28 15.28
CA HIS A 180 9.26 -15.13 16.14
C HIS A 180 9.38 -15.58 17.60
N PRO A 181 10.21 -14.94 18.44
CA PRO A 181 10.14 -15.16 19.86
C PRO A 181 8.75 -14.71 20.31
N THR A 182 7.96 -15.69 20.74
CA THR A 182 6.70 -15.50 21.44
C THR A 182 6.95 -14.59 22.63
N ALA A 183 6.45 -13.37 22.57
CA ALA A 183 6.33 -12.48 23.73
C ALA A 183 5.21 -13.01 24.65
N ALA A 184 5.49 -14.11 25.32
CA ALA A 184 4.61 -14.71 26.31
C ALA A 184 5.46 -15.35 27.42
N ALA A 185 6.22 -14.53 28.14
CA ALA A 185 6.81 -14.93 29.42
C ALA A 185 7.29 -13.73 30.22
N GLU A 186 6.40 -12.79 30.56
CA GLU A 186 6.60 -11.85 31.69
C GLU A 186 5.24 -11.48 32.28
N ALA A 187 4.59 -12.48 32.91
CA ALA A 187 3.49 -12.23 33.84
C ALA A 187 3.49 -13.37 34.86
N SER A 188 4.53 -13.48 35.68
CA SER A 188 4.50 -14.18 36.97
C SER A 188 5.81 -13.94 37.71
N GLN A 189 5.92 -12.84 38.42
CA GLN A 189 6.55 -12.75 39.76
C GLN A 189 6.07 -11.47 40.45
#